data_7a8acf48fb9c6574e58f6436d7fbdc17
#
_entry.id   7a8acf48fb9c6574e58f6436d7fbdc17
#
_cell.length_a   1.000
_cell.length_b   1.000
_cell.length_c   1.000
_cell.angle_alpha   90.00
_cell.angle_beta   90.00
_cell.angle_gamma   90.00
#
_symmetry.space_group_name_H-M   'P 1'
#
loop_
_entity.id
_entity.type
_entity.pdbx_description
1 polymer ?
#
loop_
_entity_poly.entity_id
_entity_poly.type
_entity_poly.pdbx_seq_one_letter_code
_entity_poly.pdbx_strand_id
1 'polypeptide(L)'
;KQKYGYVKTVQSDTLGNFKTYSPFEGSIFGVPSSGQSMAINASLSQTLEMKVLSKRDTSGMKKIKLIDELRIGQVSYNFLADSMGLSNIPISLRTTVFQNFGININATLDPYRVTPQGQRINKLFFPGRVVSASTSFGYTFQSRQDNSTPAINDINSAPVDPAYANPFYDPYGQMNPALRRQYMTQAYYDFSLPWNLGFNYTVSYSASPTNNGTTGYQKNITQTLGINGSVTILPKMGITFQGGYDFQAKELTPASITISRDLHCWQMSFAWVPFGHYQSWSFNIGVKAASLADLKYDKSQSMFDNLY
;
A
#
# COMPACT_ATOMS: atom_id res chain seq x y z
N LYS A 1 21.73 -28.01 27.22
CA LYS A 1 21.33 -29.42 27.33
C LYS A 1 19.83 -29.46 27.60
N GLN A 2 19.06 -30.08 26.71
CA GLN A 2 17.63 -30.25 26.87
C GLN A 2 17.33 -31.12 28.08
N LYS A 3 16.70 -30.52 29.08
CA LYS A 3 16.41 -31.18 30.36
C LYS A 3 15.18 -32.10 30.30
N TYR A 4 14.38 -32.03 29.21
CA TYR A 4 13.03 -32.61 29.16
C TYR A 4 12.76 -33.54 28.00
N GLY A 5 13.76 -34.00 27.26
CA GLY A 5 13.60 -35.06 26.25
C GLY A 5 12.63 -34.71 25.09
N TYR A 6 12.55 -33.43 24.71
CA TYR A 6 11.71 -32.96 23.59
C TYR A 6 12.16 -33.52 22.23
N VAL A 7 13.38 -34.02 22.17
CA VAL A 7 13.96 -34.62 20.99
C VAL A 7 14.56 -35.94 21.38
N LYS A 8 14.23 -36.99 20.65
CA LYS A 8 14.78 -38.33 20.77
C LYS A 8 15.52 -38.69 19.50
N THR A 9 16.65 -39.36 19.67
CA THR A 9 17.44 -39.91 18.57
C THR A 9 17.27 -41.41 18.57
N VAL A 10 16.82 -41.96 17.46
CA VAL A 10 16.64 -43.40 17.26
C VAL A 10 17.41 -43.84 16.04
N GLN A 11 17.91 -45.06 16.05
CA GLN A 11 18.47 -45.64 14.87
C GLN A 11 17.37 -45.92 13.86
N SER A 12 17.49 -45.38 12.64
CA SER A 12 16.45 -45.42 11.61
C SER A 12 16.57 -46.64 10.69
N ASP A 13 17.76 -47.22 10.63
CA ASP A 13 18.06 -48.39 9.79
C ASP A 13 19.10 -49.31 10.39
N THR A 14 19.28 -50.46 9.78
CA THR A 14 20.29 -51.47 10.16
C THR A 14 21.71 -51.05 9.81
N LEU A 15 21.89 -49.96 9.03
CA LEU A 15 23.19 -49.41 8.61
C LEU A 15 23.78 -48.42 9.63
N GLY A 16 23.09 -48.18 10.75
CA GLY A 16 23.57 -47.31 11.81
C GLY A 16 23.21 -45.84 11.62
N ASN A 17 22.31 -45.49 10.71
CA ASN A 17 21.83 -44.11 10.56
C ASN A 17 20.87 -43.75 11.71
N PHE A 18 21.06 -42.54 12.27
CA PHE A 18 20.24 -42.05 13.36
C PHE A 18 19.30 -40.97 12.84
N LYS A 19 18.02 -41.05 13.22
CA LYS A 19 17.02 -40.04 12.98
C LYS A 19 16.60 -39.39 14.29
N THR A 20 16.55 -38.08 14.28
CA THR A 20 16.09 -37.29 15.41
C THR A 20 14.64 -36.95 15.19
N TYR A 21 13.78 -37.23 16.17
CA TYR A 21 12.35 -36.91 16.11
C TYR A 21 11.87 -36.32 17.44
N SER A 22 10.78 -35.60 17.42
CA SER A 22 10.12 -35.14 18.62
C SER A 22 8.84 -35.93 18.88
N PRO A 23 8.58 -36.38 20.11
CA PRO A 23 7.30 -37.00 20.46
C PRO A 23 6.08 -36.10 20.24
N PHE A 24 6.32 -34.80 20.02
CA PHE A 24 5.28 -33.77 19.83
C PHE A 24 5.04 -33.38 18.36
N GLU A 25 5.65 -34.07 17.39
CA GLU A 25 5.49 -33.79 15.96
C GLU A 25 4.03 -33.81 15.50
N GLY A 26 3.17 -34.60 16.13
CA GLY A 26 1.73 -34.64 15.85
C GLY A 26 0.84 -33.82 16.79
N SER A 27 1.41 -33.02 17.67
CA SER A 27 0.61 -32.23 18.63
C SER A 27 0.00 -30.98 17.97
N ILE A 28 -1.16 -30.54 18.51
CA ILE A 28 -1.88 -29.34 18.04
C ILE A 28 -1.02 -28.08 18.12
N PHE A 29 -0.07 -28.02 19.07
CA PHE A 29 0.82 -26.87 19.28
C PHE A 29 2.17 -27.01 18.59
N GLY A 30 2.40 -28.08 17.81
CA GLY A 30 3.65 -28.36 17.13
C GLY A 30 4.79 -28.79 18.07
N VAL A 31 5.99 -28.87 17.52
CA VAL A 31 7.19 -29.26 18.23
C VAL A 31 7.75 -28.09 19.01
N PRO A 32 7.99 -28.21 20.33
CA PRO A 32 8.70 -27.17 21.09
C PRO A 32 10.07 -26.89 20.48
N SER A 33 10.50 -25.65 20.50
CA SER A 33 11.84 -25.27 20.03
C SER A 33 12.92 -26.05 20.77
N SER A 34 13.73 -26.77 20.04
CA SER A 34 14.80 -27.62 20.61
C SER A 34 16.06 -26.83 20.96
N GLY A 35 16.18 -25.59 20.49
CA GLY A 35 17.35 -24.74 20.69
C GLY A 35 17.25 -23.87 21.95
N GLN A 36 18.37 -23.72 22.64
CA GLN A 36 18.48 -22.63 23.60
C GLN A 36 18.72 -21.33 22.83
N SER A 37 18.01 -20.26 23.21
CA SER A 37 18.23 -18.92 22.68
C SER A 37 18.51 -17.95 23.81
N MET A 38 19.56 -17.18 23.68
CA MET A 38 19.89 -16.09 24.60
C MET A 38 20.29 -14.89 23.75
N ALA A 39 19.42 -13.91 23.67
CA ALA A 39 19.65 -12.75 22.82
C ALA A 39 19.26 -11.46 23.53
N ILE A 40 20.02 -10.40 23.24
CA ILE A 40 19.65 -9.03 23.57
C ILE A 40 19.17 -8.38 22.27
N ASN A 41 18.04 -7.67 22.38
CA ASN A 41 17.45 -6.94 21.28
C ASN A 41 17.50 -5.44 21.60
N ALA A 42 17.93 -4.63 20.65
CA ALA A 42 17.94 -3.18 20.75
C ALA A 42 17.25 -2.56 19.54
N SER A 43 16.52 -1.49 19.77
CA SER A 43 15.93 -0.68 18.70
C SER A 43 15.95 0.79 19.11
N LEU A 44 16.07 1.69 18.12
CA LEU A 44 16.06 3.12 18.33
C LEU A 44 15.08 3.77 17.37
N SER A 45 14.21 4.64 17.86
CA SER A 45 13.31 5.44 17.04
C SER A 45 13.43 6.90 17.44
N GLN A 46 13.54 7.78 16.46
CA GLN A 46 13.69 9.22 16.64
C GLN A 46 12.80 9.99 15.68
N THR A 47 12.30 11.14 16.15
CA THR A 47 11.59 12.15 15.35
C THR A 47 12.35 13.47 15.43
N LEU A 48 12.35 14.21 14.33
CA LEU A 48 13.00 15.52 14.30
C LEU A 48 11.97 16.59 13.92
N GLU A 49 11.72 17.50 14.84
CA GLU A 49 10.82 18.63 14.65
C GLU A 49 11.60 19.95 14.73
N MET A 50 11.21 20.89 13.87
CA MET A 50 11.76 22.25 13.86
C MET A 50 10.64 23.26 14.13
N LYS A 51 10.93 24.27 14.93
CA LYS A 51 10.05 25.43 15.13
C LYS A 51 10.49 26.55 14.18
N VAL A 52 9.58 27.03 13.34
CA VAL A 52 9.80 28.14 12.42
C VAL A 52 8.89 29.31 12.77
N LEU A 53 9.41 30.52 12.60
CA LEU A 53 8.60 31.72 12.78
C LEU A 53 7.53 31.79 11.67
N SER A 54 6.28 31.91 12.05
CA SER A 54 5.16 31.99 11.10
C SER A 54 4.35 33.24 11.39
N LYS A 55 4.25 34.12 10.39
CA LYS A 55 3.42 35.33 10.48
C LYS A 55 1.90 35.05 10.41
N ARG A 56 1.51 33.81 10.11
CA ARG A 56 0.10 33.42 9.96
C ARG A 56 -0.48 32.71 11.18
N ASP A 57 0.36 32.36 12.14
CA ASP A 57 -0.08 31.63 13.34
C ASP A 57 -0.19 32.60 14.52
N THR A 58 -1.26 32.49 15.30
CA THR A 58 -1.53 33.30 16.47
C THR A 58 -0.44 33.20 17.55
N SER A 59 0.31 32.07 17.55
CA SER A 59 1.44 31.85 18.46
C SER A 59 2.80 32.35 17.90
N GLY A 60 2.82 32.88 16.65
CA GLY A 60 4.02 33.34 15.99
C GLY A 60 5.03 32.23 15.60
N MET A 61 4.79 30.97 16.01
CA MET A 61 5.69 29.85 15.75
C MET A 61 4.92 28.64 15.22
N LYS A 62 5.38 28.08 14.09
CA LYS A 62 4.85 26.84 13.51
C LYS A 62 5.85 25.70 13.74
N LYS A 63 5.36 24.55 14.21
CA LYS A 63 6.15 23.31 14.28
C LYS A 63 6.09 22.62 12.93
N ILE A 64 7.23 22.27 12.37
CA ILE A 64 7.38 21.50 11.13
C ILE A 64 8.16 20.25 11.47
N LYS A 65 7.61 19.09 11.13
CA LYS A 65 8.34 17.83 11.21
C LYS A 65 9.28 17.75 10.03
N LEU A 66 10.58 17.64 10.29
CA LEU A 66 11.60 17.41 9.27
C LEU A 66 11.78 15.93 8.98
N ILE A 67 11.71 15.11 10.02
CA ILE A 67 11.77 13.67 9.95
C ILE A 67 10.63 13.14 10.80
N ASP A 68 9.66 12.48 10.15
CA ASP A 68 8.52 11.90 10.86
C ASP A 68 8.98 10.73 11.72
N GLU A 69 9.86 9.89 11.20
CA GLU A 69 10.46 8.77 11.91
C GLU A 69 11.79 8.37 11.29
N LEU A 70 12.84 8.35 12.09
CA LEU A 70 14.10 7.66 11.80
C LEU A 70 14.18 6.49 12.77
N ARG A 71 14.17 5.28 12.26
CA ARG A 71 14.19 4.08 13.07
C ARG A 71 15.36 3.19 12.69
N ILE A 72 16.17 2.82 13.67
CA ILE A 72 17.01 1.63 13.63
C ILE A 72 16.13 0.50 14.22
N GLY A 73 15.75 -0.44 13.38
CA GLY A 73 14.86 -1.52 13.77
C GLY A 73 15.52 -2.45 14.78
N GLN A 74 14.87 -3.53 15.10
CA GLN A 74 15.37 -4.48 16.07
C GLN A 74 16.68 -5.12 15.62
N VAL A 75 17.76 -4.80 16.30
CA VAL A 75 19.06 -5.46 16.18
C VAL A 75 19.20 -6.45 17.32
N SER A 76 19.48 -7.70 16.99
CA SER A 76 19.59 -8.79 17.94
C SER A 76 21.04 -9.32 18.01
N TYR A 77 21.54 -9.51 19.21
CA TYR A 77 22.78 -10.22 19.43
C TYR A 77 22.52 -11.52 20.18
N ASN A 78 22.82 -12.65 19.52
CA ASN A 78 22.67 -13.97 20.09
C ASN A 78 23.99 -14.45 20.75
N PHE A 79 23.96 -14.60 22.05
CA PHE A 79 25.12 -15.02 22.84
C PHE A 79 25.47 -16.51 22.70
N LEU A 80 24.53 -17.31 22.22
CA LEU A 80 24.73 -18.76 22.05
C LEU A 80 25.13 -19.12 20.62
N ALA A 81 25.28 -18.13 19.75
CA ALA A 81 25.78 -18.38 18.40
C ALA A 81 27.28 -18.61 18.43
N ASP A 82 27.74 -19.70 17.84
CA ASP A 82 29.17 -20.03 17.72
C ASP A 82 29.93 -19.00 16.90
N SER A 83 29.25 -18.33 15.96
CA SER A 83 29.80 -17.27 15.15
C SER A 83 28.68 -16.34 14.65
N MET A 84 29.02 -15.09 14.34
CA MET A 84 28.10 -14.10 13.74
C MET A 84 26.81 -13.88 14.55
N GLY A 85 26.96 -13.69 15.87
CA GLY A 85 25.83 -13.48 16.79
C GLY A 85 25.01 -12.23 16.55
N LEU A 86 25.54 -11.21 15.84
CA LEU A 86 24.83 -9.98 15.55
C LEU A 86 23.95 -10.12 14.30
N SER A 87 22.69 -9.72 14.41
CA SER A 87 21.75 -9.72 13.28
C SER A 87 22.06 -8.59 12.30
N ASN A 88 21.45 -8.63 11.13
CA ASN A 88 21.45 -7.48 10.23
C ASN A 88 20.75 -6.28 10.90
N ILE A 89 21.16 -5.09 10.51
CA ILE A 89 20.71 -3.81 11.06
C ILE A 89 19.69 -3.20 10.10
N PRO A 90 18.38 -3.29 10.37
CA PRO A 90 17.37 -2.61 9.57
C PRO A 90 17.30 -1.13 9.95
N ILE A 91 17.31 -0.26 8.94
CA ILE A 91 17.17 1.19 9.08
C ILE A 91 15.97 1.63 8.26
N SER A 92 15.10 2.43 8.82
CA SER A 92 13.99 3.06 8.09
C SER A 92 13.92 4.54 8.39
N LEU A 93 13.72 5.33 7.34
CA LEU A 93 13.49 6.76 7.40
C LEU A 93 12.17 7.07 6.71
N ARG A 94 11.31 7.77 7.40
CA ARG A 94 10.07 8.29 6.85
C ARG A 94 10.01 9.79 7.07
N THR A 95 9.71 10.52 6.01
CA THR A 95 9.47 11.96 6.09
C THR A 95 8.41 12.39 5.09
N THR A 96 7.68 13.43 5.44
CA THR A 96 6.66 14.03 4.57
C THR A 96 7.05 15.47 4.29
N VAL A 97 7.41 15.74 3.04
CA VAL A 97 7.81 17.06 2.57
C VAL A 97 6.60 17.73 1.91
N PHE A 98 6.42 19.03 2.13
CA PHE A 98 5.33 19.83 1.51
C PHE A 98 3.92 19.23 1.71
N GLN A 99 3.63 18.64 2.87
CA GLN A 99 2.34 18.07 3.29
C GLN A 99 1.88 16.82 2.52
N ASN A 100 2.22 16.66 1.25
CA ASN A 100 1.71 15.58 0.41
C ASN A 100 2.81 14.73 -0.26
N PHE A 101 4.07 15.10 -0.11
CA PHE A 101 5.17 14.37 -0.71
C PHE A 101 5.83 13.46 0.34
N GLY A 102 5.45 12.20 0.33
CA GLY A 102 6.01 11.19 1.22
C GLY A 102 7.30 10.58 0.67
N ILE A 103 8.32 10.50 1.50
CA ILE A 103 9.59 9.82 1.21
C ILE A 103 9.75 8.72 2.25
N ASN A 104 9.93 7.49 1.78
CA ASN A 104 10.25 6.34 2.62
C ASN A 104 11.56 5.73 2.13
N ILE A 105 12.51 5.57 3.03
CA ILE A 105 13.79 4.93 2.77
C ILE A 105 13.93 3.78 3.75
N ASN A 106 14.17 2.58 3.25
CA ASN A 106 14.46 1.42 4.05
C ASN A 106 15.80 0.85 3.60
N ALA A 107 16.63 0.44 4.52
CA ALA A 107 17.92 -0.19 4.24
C ALA A 107 18.18 -1.29 5.26
N THR A 108 18.83 -2.35 4.84
CA THR A 108 19.31 -3.42 5.71
C THR A 108 20.83 -3.52 5.54
N LEU A 109 21.53 -3.34 6.63
CA LEU A 109 22.98 -3.45 6.69
C LEU A 109 23.39 -4.77 7.28
N ASP A 110 24.37 -5.43 6.65
CA ASP A 110 25.08 -6.58 7.21
C ASP A 110 26.32 -6.08 7.93
N PRO A 111 26.43 -6.28 9.25
CA PRO A 111 27.57 -5.78 10.02
C PRO A 111 28.86 -6.57 9.80
N TYR A 112 28.81 -7.67 9.04
CA TYR A 112 29.95 -8.53 8.84
C TYR A 112 30.66 -8.28 7.51
N ARG A 113 31.97 -8.45 7.54
CA ARG A 113 32.79 -8.48 6.32
C ARG A 113 32.50 -9.72 5.50
N VAL A 114 32.80 -9.61 4.22
CA VAL A 114 32.63 -10.70 3.27
C VAL A 114 33.92 -10.92 2.54
N THR A 115 34.23 -12.18 2.26
CA THR A 115 35.37 -12.55 1.41
C THR A 115 35.10 -12.17 -0.04
N PRO A 116 36.13 -12.09 -0.91
CA PRO A 116 35.91 -11.92 -2.35
C PRO A 116 35.02 -13.02 -2.95
N GLN A 117 34.95 -14.19 -2.32
CA GLN A 117 34.13 -15.32 -2.70
C GLN A 117 32.66 -15.21 -2.23
N GLY A 118 32.29 -14.12 -1.56
CA GLY A 118 30.92 -13.91 -1.09
C GLY A 118 30.59 -14.53 0.26
N GLN A 119 31.54 -15.16 0.96
CA GLN A 119 31.30 -15.77 2.26
C GLN A 119 31.43 -14.74 3.38
N ARG A 120 30.50 -14.75 4.34
CA ARG A 120 30.56 -13.89 5.53
C ARG A 120 31.69 -14.37 6.45
N ILE A 121 32.43 -13.41 7.00
CA ILE A 121 33.50 -13.65 8.00
C ILE A 121 33.07 -13.02 9.32
N ASN A 122 33.40 -13.69 10.42
CA ASN A 122 33.11 -13.19 11.77
C ASN A 122 34.03 -12.00 12.16
N LYS A 123 34.01 -10.96 11.32
CA LYS A 123 34.67 -9.66 11.56
C LYS A 123 33.70 -8.55 11.32
N LEU A 124 33.43 -7.76 12.35
CA LEU A 124 32.56 -6.60 12.25
C LEU A 124 33.17 -5.50 11.37
N PHE A 125 32.32 -4.82 10.65
CA PHE A 125 32.65 -3.69 9.81
C PHE A 125 31.59 -2.60 9.99
N PHE A 126 31.97 -1.46 10.52
CA PHE A 126 31.04 -0.34 10.71
C PHE A 126 31.15 0.65 9.52
N PRO A 127 30.05 1.16 8.98
CA PRO A 127 28.64 1.01 9.39
C PRO A 127 27.96 -0.28 8.93
N GLY A 128 28.65 -1.17 8.26
CA GLY A 128 28.09 -2.39 7.66
C GLY A 128 27.95 -2.24 6.14
N ARG A 129 27.68 -3.36 5.50
CA ARG A 129 27.43 -3.45 4.06
C ARG A 129 25.94 -3.40 3.76
N VAL A 130 25.52 -2.60 2.82
CA VAL A 130 24.13 -2.57 2.35
C VAL A 130 23.83 -3.88 1.64
N VAL A 131 22.89 -4.65 2.18
CA VAL A 131 22.36 -5.89 1.59
C VAL A 131 21.13 -5.59 0.76
N SER A 132 20.26 -4.76 1.29
CA SER A 132 19.09 -4.27 0.56
C SER A 132 18.84 -2.82 0.93
N ALA A 133 18.38 -2.05 -0.03
CA ALA A 133 17.89 -0.71 0.18
C ALA A 133 16.68 -0.46 -0.73
N SER A 134 15.69 0.22 -0.23
CA SER A 134 14.56 0.66 -1.04
C SER A 134 14.20 2.09 -0.67
N THR A 135 13.86 2.88 -1.68
CA THR A 135 13.31 4.21 -1.49
C THR A 135 12.05 4.36 -2.33
N SER A 136 11.04 4.96 -1.76
CA SER A 136 9.82 5.28 -2.48
C SER A 136 9.44 6.74 -2.28
N PHE A 137 9.02 7.37 -3.37
CA PHE A 137 8.51 8.73 -3.40
C PHE A 137 7.08 8.67 -3.92
N GLY A 138 6.15 9.21 -3.16
CA GLY A 138 4.76 9.27 -3.57
C GLY A 138 4.22 10.68 -3.51
N TYR A 139 3.40 11.02 -4.51
CA TYR A 139 2.65 12.26 -4.53
C TYR A 139 1.26 12.02 -5.08
N THR A 140 0.26 12.61 -4.43
CA THR A 140 -1.12 12.52 -4.87
C THR A 140 -1.67 13.90 -5.17
N PHE A 141 -2.08 14.09 -6.41
CA PHE A 141 -2.88 15.23 -6.85
C PHE A 141 -4.35 14.91 -6.60
N GLN A 142 -5.11 15.89 -6.16
CA GLN A 142 -6.55 15.73 -5.98
C GLN A 142 -7.26 17.02 -6.32
N SER A 143 -8.48 16.93 -6.83
CA SER A 143 -9.34 18.10 -7.02
C SER A 143 -9.62 18.74 -5.66
N ARG A 144 -9.64 20.06 -5.62
CA ARG A 144 -10.08 20.80 -4.45
C ARG A 144 -11.59 20.58 -4.33
N GLN A 145 -11.99 19.77 -3.38
CA GLN A 145 -13.38 19.72 -2.98
C GLN A 145 -13.60 20.95 -2.08
N ASP A 146 -14.16 22.02 -2.65
CA ASP A 146 -14.69 23.10 -1.83
C ASP A 146 -15.88 22.54 -1.07
N ASN A 147 -15.67 22.23 0.22
CA ASN A 147 -16.73 21.85 1.17
C ASN A 147 -17.67 23.05 1.50
N SER A 148 -17.67 24.07 0.67
CA SER A 148 -18.53 25.25 0.76
C SER A 148 -19.87 25.10 0.04
N THR A 149 -20.25 23.91 -0.43
CA THR A 149 -21.67 23.64 -0.68
C THR A 149 -22.36 23.63 0.68
N PRO A 150 -23.22 24.61 0.99
CA PRO A 150 -24.03 24.56 2.20
C PRO A 150 -24.79 23.24 2.18
N ALA A 151 -24.66 22.51 3.28
CA ALA A 151 -25.41 21.26 3.47
C ALA A 151 -26.88 21.57 3.17
N ILE A 152 -27.43 20.80 2.23
CA ILE A 152 -28.86 20.90 1.81
C ILE A 152 -29.82 20.59 3.00
N ASN A 153 -29.31 20.49 4.20
CA ASN A 153 -30.07 20.23 5.42
C ASN A 153 -30.88 21.44 5.92
N ASP A 154 -30.66 22.62 5.38
CA ASP A 154 -31.41 23.81 5.78
C ASP A 154 -32.66 24.10 4.93
N ILE A 155 -32.96 23.27 3.94
CA ILE A 155 -34.14 23.44 3.09
C ILE A 155 -35.46 23.15 3.85
N ASN A 156 -35.37 22.43 4.94
CA ASN A 156 -36.54 22.06 5.78
C ASN A 156 -36.88 23.09 6.88
N SER A 157 -36.09 24.13 7.06
CA SER A 157 -36.30 25.15 8.12
C SER A 157 -36.85 26.48 7.65
N ALA A 158 -36.95 26.72 6.36
CA ALA A 158 -37.68 27.88 5.87
C ALA A 158 -39.19 27.58 5.82
N PRO A 159 -40.05 28.44 6.41
CA PRO A 159 -41.50 28.25 6.28
C PRO A 159 -41.87 28.37 4.80
N VAL A 160 -42.18 27.26 4.18
CA VAL A 160 -42.66 27.20 2.79
C VAL A 160 -44.09 27.73 2.82
N ASP A 161 -44.31 28.91 2.25
CA ASP A 161 -45.66 29.37 1.98
C ASP A 161 -46.40 28.33 1.15
N PRO A 162 -47.55 27.81 1.61
CA PRO A 162 -48.30 26.77 0.91
C PRO A 162 -48.66 27.12 -0.55
N ALA A 163 -48.65 28.41 -0.91
CA ALA A 163 -48.88 28.89 -2.27
C ALA A 163 -47.74 28.52 -3.24
N TYR A 164 -46.56 28.14 -2.75
CA TYR A 164 -45.37 27.81 -3.56
C TYR A 164 -44.96 26.35 -3.47
N ALA A 165 -45.84 25.51 -2.96
CA ALA A 165 -45.53 24.06 -2.72
C ALA A 165 -45.33 23.23 -4.01
N ASN A 166 -45.57 23.83 -5.21
CA ASN A 166 -45.31 23.14 -6.47
C ASN A 166 -44.18 23.83 -7.26
N PRO A 167 -42.94 23.34 -7.20
CA PRO A 167 -41.79 23.97 -7.84
C PRO A 167 -41.84 23.95 -9.38
N PHE A 168 -42.78 23.24 -9.98
CA PHE A 168 -42.90 23.10 -11.45
C PHE A 168 -44.01 23.94 -12.08
N TYR A 169 -44.78 24.64 -11.28
CA TYR A 169 -45.89 25.45 -11.82
C TYR A 169 -45.70 26.93 -11.48
N ASP A 170 -45.13 27.68 -12.42
CA ASP A 170 -45.09 29.12 -12.38
C ASP A 170 -45.96 29.68 -13.53
N PRO A 171 -47.22 29.98 -13.27
CA PRO A 171 -48.14 30.47 -14.30
C PRO A 171 -47.84 31.88 -14.78
N TYR A 172 -46.95 32.62 -14.11
CA TYR A 172 -46.72 34.05 -14.41
C TYR A 172 -45.25 34.46 -14.56
N GLY A 173 -44.31 33.50 -14.58
CA GLY A 173 -42.89 33.81 -14.76
C GLY A 173 -42.25 34.60 -13.63
N GLN A 174 -42.90 34.70 -12.47
CA GLN A 174 -42.42 35.42 -11.29
C GLN A 174 -41.82 34.52 -10.24
N MET A 175 -40.94 33.61 -10.65
CA MET A 175 -40.19 32.84 -9.69
C MET A 175 -39.31 33.77 -8.84
N ASN A 176 -39.41 33.64 -7.51
CA ASN A 176 -38.58 34.39 -6.59
C ASN A 176 -37.11 34.36 -7.04
N PRO A 177 -36.41 35.52 -7.19
CA PRO A 177 -35.04 35.54 -7.69
C PRO A 177 -34.06 34.71 -6.86
N ALA A 178 -34.32 34.49 -5.57
CA ALA A 178 -33.51 33.61 -4.71
C ALA A 178 -33.71 32.16 -5.06
N LEU A 179 -34.95 31.71 -5.28
CA LEU A 179 -35.29 30.36 -5.74
C LEU A 179 -34.75 30.11 -7.15
N ARG A 180 -34.88 31.09 -8.05
CA ARG A 180 -34.34 31.00 -9.40
C ARG A 180 -32.80 30.83 -9.40
N ARG A 181 -32.10 31.57 -8.52
CA ARG A 181 -30.65 31.36 -8.33
C ARG A 181 -30.33 29.96 -7.80
N GLN A 182 -31.13 29.44 -6.87
CA GLN A 182 -30.94 28.13 -6.32
C GLN A 182 -31.17 27.02 -7.36
N TYR A 183 -32.18 27.15 -8.21
CA TYR A 183 -32.41 26.21 -9.32
C TYR A 183 -31.36 26.35 -10.42
N MET A 184 -30.91 27.56 -10.72
CA MET A 184 -29.83 27.81 -11.68
C MET A 184 -28.50 27.27 -11.17
N THR A 185 -28.22 27.33 -9.87
CA THR A 185 -27.01 26.71 -9.26
C THR A 185 -27.11 25.20 -9.18
N GLN A 186 -28.31 24.64 -9.01
CA GLN A 186 -28.50 23.19 -9.09
C GLN A 186 -28.47 22.66 -10.53
N ALA A 187 -28.86 23.48 -11.52
CA ALA A 187 -28.77 23.13 -12.94
C ALA A 187 -27.35 23.34 -13.50
N TYR A 188 -26.51 24.13 -12.85
CA TYR A 188 -25.10 24.23 -13.14
C TYR A 188 -24.43 23.01 -12.46
N TYR A 189 -24.25 21.94 -13.20
CA TYR A 189 -23.32 20.90 -12.82
C TYR A 189 -21.97 21.58 -12.59
N ASP A 190 -21.55 21.59 -11.35
CA ASP A 190 -20.19 21.98 -11.01
C ASP A 190 -19.27 20.93 -11.65
N PHE A 191 -18.63 21.30 -12.76
CA PHE A 191 -17.68 20.46 -13.49
C PHE A 191 -16.38 20.24 -12.71
N SER A 192 -16.28 20.65 -11.46
CA SER A 192 -15.22 20.23 -10.56
C SER A 192 -15.42 18.75 -10.20
N LEU A 193 -15.17 17.89 -11.19
CA LEU A 193 -15.24 16.45 -11.00
C LEU A 193 -14.26 16.07 -9.87
N PRO A 194 -14.71 15.38 -8.82
CA PRO A 194 -13.79 14.86 -7.81
C PRO A 194 -12.88 13.83 -8.46
N TRP A 195 -11.60 14.14 -8.53
CA TRP A 195 -10.57 13.23 -9.04
C TRP A 195 -9.36 13.20 -8.12
N ASN A 196 -8.67 12.09 -8.14
CA ASN A 196 -7.33 11.97 -7.58
C ASN A 196 -6.41 11.27 -8.57
N LEU A 197 -5.13 11.61 -8.51
CA LEU A 197 -4.08 11.03 -9.33
C LEU A 197 -2.84 10.86 -8.47
N GLY A 198 -2.48 9.63 -8.19
CA GLY A 198 -1.30 9.25 -7.40
C GLY A 198 -0.17 8.77 -8.30
N PHE A 199 1.04 9.20 -7.97
CA PHE A 199 2.28 8.70 -8.53
C PHE A 199 3.11 8.12 -7.41
N ASN A 200 3.67 6.95 -7.62
CA ASN A 200 4.59 6.32 -6.70
C ASN A 200 5.80 5.78 -7.47
N TYR A 201 6.96 6.34 -7.19
CA TYR A 201 8.22 5.88 -7.77
C TYR A 201 9.01 5.13 -6.71
N THR A 202 9.40 3.92 -7.03
CA THR A 202 10.14 3.04 -6.12
C THR A 202 11.44 2.60 -6.76
N VAL A 203 12.53 2.75 -6.03
CA VAL A 203 13.84 2.18 -6.37
C VAL A 203 14.19 1.16 -5.30
N SER A 204 14.54 -0.03 -5.69
CA SER A 204 15.05 -1.05 -4.78
C SER A 204 16.38 -1.61 -5.26
N TYR A 205 17.26 -1.79 -4.31
CA TYR A 205 18.59 -2.37 -4.46
C TYR A 205 18.66 -3.62 -3.62
N SER A 206 19.17 -4.70 -4.17
CA SER A 206 19.50 -5.91 -3.44
C SER A 206 20.85 -6.46 -3.87
N ALA A 207 21.59 -6.97 -2.91
CA ALA A 207 22.88 -7.62 -3.13
C ALA A 207 22.87 -9.01 -2.50
N SER A 208 22.96 -10.05 -3.32
CA SER A 208 23.01 -11.43 -2.90
C SER A 208 24.32 -12.10 -3.32
N PRO A 209 24.83 -13.07 -2.53
CA PRO A 209 25.98 -13.86 -2.95
C PRO A 209 25.65 -14.64 -4.22
N THR A 210 26.60 -14.72 -5.15
CA THR A 210 26.43 -15.48 -6.39
C THR A 210 26.70 -16.95 -6.13
N ASN A 211 25.71 -17.83 -6.31
CA ASN A 211 25.85 -19.27 -6.09
C ASN A 211 26.42 -20.05 -7.30
N ASN A 212 26.73 -19.36 -8.41
CA ASN A 212 27.06 -20.02 -9.69
C ASN A 212 28.56 -20.22 -9.90
N GLY A 213 29.35 -20.44 -8.85
CA GLY A 213 30.80 -20.66 -8.98
C GLY A 213 31.61 -19.40 -9.35
N THR A 214 30.94 -18.29 -9.63
CA THR A 214 31.57 -16.98 -9.87
C THR A 214 31.70 -16.26 -8.53
N THR A 215 32.91 -15.82 -8.21
CA THR A 215 33.17 -15.07 -6.99
C THR A 215 32.50 -13.70 -7.06
N GLY A 216 31.66 -13.36 -6.07
CA GLY A 216 31.14 -12.01 -5.97
C GLY A 216 29.69 -11.90 -5.46
N TYR A 217 29.19 -10.68 -5.51
CA TYR A 217 27.80 -10.32 -5.22
C TYR A 217 27.08 -9.94 -6.49
N GLN A 218 25.94 -10.55 -6.72
CA GLN A 218 25.00 -10.10 -7.74
C GLN A 218 24.23 -8.91 -7.15
N LYS A 219 24.38 -7.75 -7.79
CA LYS A 219 23.65 -6.54 -7.46
C LYS A 219 22.48 -6.41 -8.43
N ASN A 220 21.31 -6.24 -7.88
CA ASN A 220 20.11 -5.99 -8.66
C ASN A 220 19.50 -4.65 -8.24
N ILE A 221 19.19 -3.80 -9.23
CA ILE A 221 18.51 -2.53 -9.02
C ILE A 221 17.22 -2.57 -9.84
N THR A 222 16.09 -2.48 -9.16
CA THR A 222 14.78 -2.37 -9.82
C THR A 222 14.23 -0.98 -9.61
N GLN A 223 13.61 -0.44 -10.65
CA GLN A 223 12.98 0.87 -10.64
C GLN A 223 11.58 0.73 -11.23
N THR A 224 10.60 1.15 -10.48
CA THR A 224 9.20 1.08 -10.90
C THR A 224 8.49 2.39 -10.66
N LEU A 225 7.69 2.81 -11.63
CA LEU A 225 6.77 3.93 -11.51
C LEU A 225 5.36 3.37 -11.50
N GLY A 226 4.66 3.57 -10.40
CA GLY A 226 3.24 3.27 -10.27
C GLY A 226 2.40 4.53 -10.50
N ILE A 227 1.29 4.38 -11.19
CA ILE A 227 0.30 5.43 -11.42
C ILE A 227 -1.06 4.84 -11.05
N ASN A 228 -1.78 5.55 -10.21
CA ASN A 228 -3.15 5.18 -9.84
C ASN A 228 -4.01 6.42 -9.76
N GLY A 229 -5.28 6.26 -10.01
CA GLY A 229 -6.18 7.40 -9.89
C GLY A 229 -7.64 6.99 -9.91
N SER A 230 -8.47 7.95 -9.56
CA SER A 230 -9.91 7.82 -9.66
C SER A 230 -10.53 9.13 -10.12
N VAL A 231 -11.62 9.04 -10.83
CA VAL A 231 -12.44 10.16 -11.24
C VAL A 231 -13.91 9.78 -11.12
N THR A 232 -14.70 10.67 -10.54
CA THR A 232 -16.16 10.53 -10.48
C THR A 232 -16.75 11.39 -11.58
N ILE A 233 -17.17 10.78 -12.71
CA ILE A 233 -17.66 11.50 -13.90
C ILE A 233 -19.09 11.96 -13.71
N LEU A 234 -19.92 11.14 -13.08
CA LEU A 234 -21.32 11.39 -12.80
C LEU A 234 -21.62 11.06 -11.34
N PRO A 235 -22.67 11.64 -10.74
CA PRO A 235 -23.16 11.16 -9.46
C PRO A 235 -23.34 9.64 -9.50
N LYS A 236 -22.68 8.91 -8.59
CA LYS A 236 -22.73 7.44 -8.51
C LYS A 236 -22.05 6.70 -9.68
N MET A 237 -21.16 7.34 -10.46
CA MET A 237 -20.33 6.72 -11.46
C MET A 237 -18.86 7.07 -11.25
N GLY A 238 -18.07 6.09 -10.92
CA GLY A 238 -16.63 6.23 -10.71
C GLY A 238 -15.83 5.41 -11.72
N ILE A 239 -14.68 5.95 -12.12
CA ILE A 239 -13.64 5.24 -12.85
C ILE A 239 -12.40 5.24 -11.98
N THR A 240 -11.82 4.06 -11.78
CA THR A 240 -10.51 3.90 -11.15
C THR A 240 -9.56 3.27 -12.14
N PHE A 241 -8.31 3.69 -12.10
CA PHE A 241 -7.26 3.08 -12.91
C PHE A 241 -6.00 2.91 -12.08
N GLN A 242 -5.27 1.88 -12.39
CA GLN A 242 -3.94 1.64 -11.85
C GLN A 242 -3.07 1.02 -12.94
N GLY A 243 -1.79 1.34 -12.90
CA GLY A 243 -0.80 0.81 -13.83
C GLY A 243 0.58 1.32 -13.44
N GLY A 244 1.59 0.99 -14.23
CA GLY A 244 2.92 1.46 -13.97
C GLY A 244 3.88 1.10 -15.09
N TYR A 245 5.15 1.38 -14.85
CA TYR A 245 6.24 1.11 -15.76
C TYR A 245 7.42 0.53 -14.99
N ASP A 246 7.95 -0.57 -15.47
CA ASP A 246 9.18 -1.17 -14.97
C ASP A 246 10.35 -0.72 -15.87
N PHE A 247 11.27 0.05 -15.30
CA PHE A 247 12.41 0.59 -16.05
C PHE A 247 13.48 -0.46 -16.36
N GLN A 248 13.53 -1.55 -15.59
CA GLN A 248 14.48 -2.63 -15.80
C GLN A 248 14.02 -3.56 -16.92
N ALA A 249 12.76 -3.99 -16.85
CA ALA A 249 12.14 -4.78 -17.91
C ALA A 249 11.82 -3.94 -19.15
N LYS A 250 11.74 -2.61 -19.00
CA LYS A 250 11.30 -1.65 -20.05
C LYS A 250 9.89 -1.94 -20.57
N GLU A 251 9.04 -2.40 -19.67
CA GLU A 251 7.68 -2.81 -19.98
C GLU A 251 6.67 -2.08 -19.08
N LEU A 252 5.46 -1.94 -19.59
CA LEU A 252 4.33 -1.49 -18.79
C LEU A 252 3.92 -2.64 -17.85
N THR A 253 3.75 -2.33 -16.57
CA THR A 253 3.13 -3.28 -15.64
C THR A 253 1.66 -3.48 -16.02
N PRO A 254 1.06 -4.63 -15.70
CA PRO A 254 -0.35 -4.84 -15.97
C PRO A 254 -1.18 -3.67 -15.42
N ALA A 255 -1.91 -3.03 -16.32
CA ALA A 255 -2.79 -1.93 -15.94
C ALA A 255 -4.22 -2.44 -15.82
N SER A 256 -4.98 -1.89 -14.89
CA SER A 256 -6.39 -2.18 -14.75
C SER A 256 -7.21 -0.89 -14.71
N ILE A 257 -8.35 -0.95 -15.38
CA ILE A 257 -9.35 0.12 -15.40
C ILE A 257 -10.64 -0.48 -14.89
N THR A 258 -11.24 0.13 -13.89
CA THR A 258 -12.52 -0.30 -13.35
C THR A 258 -13.53 0.85 -13.43
N ILE A 259 -14.66 0.59 -14.04
CA ILE A 259 -15.79 1.52 -14.11
C ILE A 259 -16.90 0.94 -13.23
N SER A 260 -17.38 1.72 -12.30
CA SER A 260 -18.48 1.35 -11.42
C SER A 260 -19.59 2.36 -11.52
N ARG A 261 -20.83 1.90 -11.56
CA ARG A 261 -22.00 2.75 -11.58
C ARG A 261 -23.13 2.20 -10.71
N ASP A 262 -23.64 3.08 -9.88
CA ASP A 262 -24.84 2.83 -9.10
C ASP A 262 -26.08 3.27 -9.90
N LEU A 263 -26.93 2.31 -10.25
CA LEU A 263 -28.15 2.49 -11.03
C LEU A 263 -29.40 2.38 -10.14
N HIS A 264 -29.39 2.98 -8.94
CA HIS A 264 -30.45 2.94 -7.95
C HIS A 264 -30.67 1.54 -7.37
N CYS A 265 -31.47 0.69 -8.01
CA CYS A 265 -31.74 -0.70 -7.58
C CYS A 265 -30.68 -1.68 -8.11
N TRP A 266 -29.89 -1.30 -9.10
CA TRP A 266 -28.86 -2.10 -9.73
C TRP A 266 -27.49 -1.52 -9.47
N GLN A 267 -26.47 -2.35 -9.51
CA GLN A 267 -25.09 -1.92 -9.58
C GLN A 267 -24.41 -2.55 -10.79
N MET A 268 -23.56 -1.78 -11.44
CA MET A 268 -22.79 -2.20 -12.60
C MET A 268 -21.31 -2.03 -12.30
N SER A 269 -20.53 -3.00 -12.68
CA SER A 269 -19.06 -2.89 -12.68
C SER A 269 -18.49 -3.46 -13.98
N PHE A 270 -17.50 -2.78 -14.52
CA PHE A 270 -16.71 -3.22 -15.65
C PHE A 270 -15.25 -3.11 -15.28
N ALA A 271 -14.53 -4.20 -15.27
CA ALA A 271 -13.09 -4.23 -15.05
C ALA A 271 -12.39 -4.69 -16.33
N TRP A 272 -11.30 -4.02 -16.68
CA TRP A 272 -10.56 -4.26 -17.90
C TRP A 272 -9.06 -4.18 -17.66
N VAL A 273 -8.33 -5.18 -18.11
CA VAL A 273 -6.87 -5.26 -18.17
C VAL A 273 -6.47 -5.22 -19.65
N PRO A 274 -6.15 -4.01 -20.19
CA PRO A 274 -5.99 -3.81 -21.64
C PRO A 274 -4.74 -4.45 -22.22
N PHE A 275 -3.67 -4.61 -21.44
CA PHE A 275 -2.39 -5.12 -21.93
C PHE A 275 -1.65 -5.92 -20.85
N GLY A 276 -0.63 -6.67 -21.26
CA GLY A 276 0.14 -7.59 -20.43
C GLY A 276 -0.17 -9.04 -20.78
N HIS A 277 0.45 -9.98 -20.06
CA HIS A 277 0.26 -11.41 -20.27
C HIS A 277 -1.12 -11.94 -19.85
N TYR A 278 -1.86 -11.16 -19.07
CA TYR A 278 -3.16 -11.54 -18.49
C TYR A 278 -4.26 -10.57 -18.90
N GLN A 279 -4.33 -10.27 -20.22
CA GLN A 279 -5.42 -9.45 -20.76
C GLN A 279 -6.76 -10.09 -20.43
N SER A 280 -7.65 -9.30 -19.87
CA SER A 280 -8.97 -9.78 -19.48
C SER A 280 -9.95 -8.62 -19.33
N TRP A 281 -11.20 -8.93 -19.46
CA TRP A 281 -12.26 -8.01 -19.06
C TRP A 281 -13.39 -8.77 -18.38
N SER A 282 -14.07 -8.09 -17.49
CA SER A 282 -15.27 -8.62 -16.83
C SER A 282 -16.32 -7.53 -16.72
N PHE A 283 -17.52 -7.89 -16.99
CA PHE A 283 -18.70 -7.06 -16.84
C PHE A 283 -19.68 -7.75 -15.91
N ASN A 284 -20.14 -7.01 -14.91
CA ASN A 284 -21.15 -7.48 -13.96
C ASN A 284 -22.24 -6.41 -13.84
N ILE A 285 -23.49 -6.82 -13.88
CA ILE A 285 -24.65 -6.02 -13.52
C ILE A 285 -25.60 -6.87 -12.69
N GLY A 286 -25.95 -6.41 -11.50
CA GLY A 286 -26.80 -7.17 -10.58
C GLY A 286 -27.66 -6.27 -9.71
N VAL A 287 -28.72 -6.84 -9.18
CA VAL A 287 -29.62 -6.17 -8.23
C VAL A 287 -28.95 -6.05 -6.86
N LYS A 288 -29.13 -4.93 -6.20
CA LYS A 288 -28.57 -4.68 -4.86
C LYS A 288 -29.33 -5.42 -3.75
N ALA A 289 -30.60 -5.75 -3.98
CA ALA A 289 -31.42 -6.42 -2.97
C ALA A 289 -30.94 -7.87 -2.76
N ALA A 290 -30.58 -8.22 -1.53
CA ALA A 290 -30.10 -9.56 -1.20
C ALA A 290 -31.12 -10.68 -1.54
N SER A 291 -32.42 -10.39 -1.47
CA SER A 291 -33.49 -11.32 -1.85
C SER A 291 -33.56 -11.63 -3.35
N LEU A 292 -32.91 -10.82 -4.18
CA LEU A 292 -32.88 -10.94 -5.64
C LEU A 292 -31.44 -11.08 -6.16
N ALA A 293 -30.51 -11.61 -5.34
CA ALA A 293 -29.10 -11.74 -5.67
C ALA A 293 -28.85 -12.62 -6.92
N ASP A 294 -29.76 -13.48 -7.27
CA ASP A 294 -29.70 -14.31 -8.48
C ASP A 294 -30.01 -13.52 -9.76
N LEU A 295 -30.59 -12.33 -9.64
CA LEU A 295 -30.89 -11.46 -10.77
C LEU A 295 -29.64 -10.64 -11.13
N LYS A 296 -28.72 -11.28 -11.83
CA LYS A 296 -27.46 -10.72 -12.26
C LYS A 296 -27.08 -11.21 -13.66
N TYR A 297 -26.31 -10.41 -14.34
CA TYR A 297 -25.65 -10.78 -15.58
C TYR A 297 -24.16 -10.61 -15.42
N ASP A 298 -23.43 -11.68 -15.56
CA ASP A 298 -21.98 -11.72 -15.51
C ASP A 298 -21.44 -12.17 -16.86
N LYS A 299 -20.48 -11.42 -17.41
CA LYS A 299 -19.74 -11.81 -18.59
C LYS A 299 -18.28 -11.43 -18.41
N SER A 300 -17.41 -12.38 -18.65
CA SER A 300 -15.96 -12.16 -18.60
C SER A 300 -15.29 -12.86 -19.76
N GLN A 301 -14.12 -12.37 -20.13
CA GLN A 301 -13.24 -13.00 -21.08
C GLN A 301 -11.82 -12.83 -20.60
N SER A 302 -11.07 -13.90 -20.59
CA SER A 302 -9.67 -13.94 -20.27
C SER A 302 -8.85 -14.44 -21.45
N MET A 303 -7.54 -14.23 -21.41
CA MET A 303 -6.63 -14.76 -22.41
C MET A 303 -6.75 -16.29 -22.56
N PHE A 304 -7.10 -16.98 -21.48
CA PHE A 304 -7.24 -18.44 -21.46
C PHE A 304 -8.50 -18.93 -22.21
N ASP A 305 -9.53 -18.09 -22.37
CA ASP A 305 -10.76 -18.44 -23.08
C ASP A 305 -10.56 -18.55 -24.60
N ASN A 306 -9.43 -18.07 -25.13
CA ASN A 306 -9.10 -18.14 -26.55
C ASN A 306 -8.15 -19.32 -26.89
N LEU A 307 -7.84 -20.18 -25.93
CA LEU A 307 -6.95 -21.34 -26.09
C LEU A 307 -7.67 -22.65 -26.44
N TYR A 308 -9.01 -22.61 -26.64
CA TYR A 308 -9.84 -23.75 -27.06
C TYR A 308 -10.63 -23.45 -28.32
#